data_40131f6e4faf16efbb74615848b91e8d
#
_entry.id   40131f6e4faf16efbb74615848b91e8d
#
_cell.length_a   1.000
_cell.length_b   1.000
_cell.length_c   1.000
_cell.angle_alpha   90.00
_cell.angle_beta   90.00
_cell.angle_gamma   90.00
#
_symmetry.space_group_name_H-M   'P 1'
#
loop_
_entity.id
_entity.type
_entity.pdbx_description
1 polymer ?
#
loop_
_entity_poly.entity_id
_entity_poly.type
_entity_poly.pdbx_seq_one_letter_code
_entity_poly.pdbx_strand_id
1 'polypeptide(L)'
;MSFNSLKIGKYVIEKPIVQGGMGVGISWDQLAGNVSKEGGLGVISAVGTGYYKNKEYSKKLVSDRPLSEANFYSPEGFDAIIQSAKAIAGDKPLAANILYAINDYGRVVRDACESGIDIIITGAGLPTNMPEFTEGYPDVALVPIVSSAKALKIICKRWKKRYDRVPDAVVVEGPKSGGHQGFTYEQCKLEENQLENIVGPVVEEAALWGDIPVIAAGGVWDKSDIEDMMSRGARGVQMGTRFIGTYECDAHANLKKVLLDAKKEDIQLMSSPVGYPAQGVRTALTEMVEKREGPAIKCISNCVAPCNRGEEAKVVGFCIADRLSDAYEGNLETGLFFSGTNGYRLNEIITVQELLTKLTEGE
;
A
#
# COMPACT_ATOMS: atom_id res chain seq x y z
N MET A 1 24.70 -7.78 -11.16
CA MET A 1 23.91 -8.88 -11.78
C MET A 1 22.54 -8.34 -12.10
N SER A 2 21.93 -8.71 -13.21
CA SER A 2 20.53 -8.37 -13.49
C SER A 2 19.64 -9.28 -12.65
N PHE A 3 18.58 -8.72 -12.08
CA PHE A 3 17.57 -9.51 -11.35
C PHE A 3 16.73 -10.33 -12.34
N ASN A 4 16.30 -11.51 -11.91
CA ASN A 4 15.32 -12.30 -12.68
C ASN A 4 13.94 -11.63 -12.60
N SER A 5 13.12 -11.77 -13.66
CA SER A 5 11.75 -11.29 -13.65
C SER A 5 10.90 -11.99 -12.57
N LEU A 6 9.92 -11.27 -12.01
CA LEU A 6 8.94 -11.80 -11.05
C LEU A 6 7.70 -12.26 -11.80
N LYS A 7 7.26 -13.49 -11.55
CA LYS A 7 6.01 -14.02 -12.10
C LYS A 7 4.92 -14.03 -11.05
N ILE A 8 3.76 -13.43 -11.34
CA ILE A 8 2.55 -13.43 -10.49
C ILE A 8 1.37 -13.93 -11.32
N GLY A 9 0.92 -15.15 -11.05
CA GLY A 9 -0.05 -15.83 -11.91
C GLY A 9 0.48 -15.96 -13.34
N LYS A 10 -0.26 -15.39 -14.31
CA LYS A 10 0.17 -15.34 -15.73
C LYS A 10 1.06 -14.13 -16.07
N TYR A 11 1.15 -13.14 -15.18
CA TYR A 11 1.82 -11.86 -15.41
C TYR A 11 3.31 -11.94 -15.12
N VAL A 12 4.11 -11.31 -15.98
CA VAL A 12 5.57 -11.21 -15.84
C VAL A 12 5.94 -9.75 -15.58
N ILE A 13 6.60 -9.51 -14.45
CA ILE A 13 7.13 -8.21 -14.05
C ILE A 13 8.61 -8.23 -14.35
N GLU A 14 9.05 -7.41 -15.30
CA GLU A 14 10.43 -7.43 -15.83
C GLU A 14 11.47 -7.11 -14.75
N LYS A 15 11.22 -6.05 -13.98
CA LYS A 15 12.00 -5.68 -12.80
C LYS A 15 11.24 -6.15 -11.57
N PRO A 16 11.79 -7.04 -10.72
CA PRO A 16 11.05 -7.67 -9.61
C PRO A 16 10.77 -6.72 -8.45
N ILE A 17 10.28 -5.53 -8.78
CA ILE A 17 9.99 -4.43 -7.87
C ILE A 17 8.51 -4.08 -7.98
N VAL A 18 7.82 -4.17 -6.85
CA VAL A 18 6.42 -3.79 -6.68
C VAL A 18 6.39 -2.44 -5.97
N GLN A 19 5.76 -1.44 -6.59
CA GLN A 19 5.47 -0.20 -5.87
C GLN A 19 4.27 -0.44 -4.97
N GLY A 20 4.45 -0.34 -3.66
CA GLY A 20 3.38 -0.57 -2.68
C GLY A 20 2.24 0.43 -2.81
N GLY A 21 0.99 -0.05 -2.73
CA GLY A 21 -0.19 0.82 -2.76
C GLY A 21 -0.22 1.77 -1.56
N MET A 22 -0.35 3.06 -1.81
CA MET A 22 -0.30 4.11 -0.80
C MET A 22 -1.50 5.05 -0.94
N GLY A 23 -2.38 5.04 0.04
CA GLY A 23 -3.53 5.95 0.15
C GLY A 23 -3.26 7.09 1.14
N VAL A 24 -3.94 8.20 1.04
CA VAL A 24 -4.89 8.67 0.03
C VAL A 24 -4.13 9.43 -1.04
N GLY A 25 -4.37 9.12 -2.33
CA GLY A 25 -3.84 9.94 -3.43
C GLY A 25 -2.32 9.96 -3.59
N ILE A 26 -1.58 9.01 -3.01
CA ILE A 26 -0.13 8.92 -3.15
C ILE A 26 0.24 8.03 -4.33
N SER A 27 -0.47 6.89 -4.49
CA SER A 27 -0.30 6.01 -5.65
C SER A 27 -1.63 5.82 -6.37
N TRP A 28 -1.85 6.67 -7.35
CA TRP A 28 -2.96 6.56 -8.29
C TRP A 28 -2.43 6.36 -9.71
N ASP A 29 -3.02 7.00 -10.69
CA ASP A 29 -2.77 6.72 -12.10
C ASP A 29 -1.36 7.09 -12.56
N GLN A 30 -0.81 8.24 -12.13
CA GLN A 30 0.50 8.68 -12.60
C GLN A 30 1.60 7.78 -12.06
N LEU A 31 1.64 7.56 -10.76
CA LEU A 31 2.68 6.71 -10.18
C LEU A 31 2.56 5.27 -10.66
N ALA A 32 1.39 4.66 -10.49
CA ALA A 32 1.22 3.24 -10.82
C ALA A 32 1.42 2.98 -12.32
N GLY A 33 0.85 3.83 -13.17
CA GLY A 33 1.00 3.72 -14.63
C GLY A 33 2.46 3.79 -15.07
N ASN A 34 3.23 4.76 -14.57
CA ASN A 34 4.63 4.92 -14.95
C ASN A 34 5.52 3.81 -14.37
N VAL A 35 5.26 3.31 -13.14
CA VAL A 35 6.01 2.17 -12.60
C VAL A 35 5.83 0.93 -13.47
N SER A 36 4.61 0.63 -13.89
CA SER A 36 4.35 -0.51 -14.79
C SER A 36 4.98 -0.30 -16.17
N LYS A 37 4.85 0.88 -16.75
CA LYS A 37 5.49 1.25 -18.01
C LYS A 37 7.00 1.02 -18.01
N GLU A 38 7.66 1.34 -16.90
CA GLU A 38 9.12 1.19 -16.74
C GLU A 38 9.55 -0.22 -16.27
N GLY A 39 8.63 -1.20 -16.28
CA GLY A 39 8.90 -2.62 -16.09
C GLY A 39 8.83 -3.12 -14.63
N GLY A 40 8.45 -2.27 -13.68
CA GLY A 40 8.04 -2.69 -12.33
C GLY A 40 6.58 -3.12 -12.29
N LEU A 41 6.00 -3.30 -11.11
CA LEU A 41 4.56 -3.46 -10.90
C LEU A 41 4.01 -2.23 -10.19
N GLY A 42 3.26 -1.42 -10.92
CA GLY A 42 2.54 -0.28 -10.37
C GLY A 42 1.28 -0.73 -9.63
N VAL A 43 1.03 -0.16 -8.46
CA VAL A 43 -0.09 -0.54 -7.59
C VAL A 43 -0.94 0.67 -7.24
N ILE A 44 -2.18 0.65 -7.69
CA ILE A 44 -3.19 1.67 -7.40
C ILE A 44 -3.75 1.44 -6.00
N SER A 45 -3.79 2.47 -5.16
CA SER A 45 -4.51 2.41 -3.89
C SER A 45 -6.00 2.64 -4.07
N ALA A 46 -6.83 1.71 -3.62
CA ALA A 46 -8.29 1.86 -3.62
C ALA A 46 -8.82 2.79 -2.51
N VAL A 47 -7.92 3.33 -1.67
CA VAL A 47 -8.28 4.19 -0.54
C VAL A 47 -8.42 5.63 -0.99
N GLY A 48 -9.56 6.26 -0.68
CA GLY A 48 -9.81 7.67 -0.94
C GLY A 48 -10.15 7.99 -2.39
N THR A 49 -10.57 7.03 -3.21
CA THR A 49 -10.87 7.22 -4.64
C THR A 49 -11.99 8.21 -4.92
N GLY A 50 -12.84 8.50 -3.91
CA GLY A 50 -13.84 9.57 -4.00
C GLY A 50 -13.24 10.98 -4.04
N TYR A 51 -11.96 11.14 -3.74
CA TYR A 51 -11.23 12.42 -3.82
C TYR A 51 -10.48 12.61 -5.14
N TYR A 52 -10.50 11.61 -6.02
CA TYR A 52 -9.78 11.68 -7.29
C TYR A 52 -10.32 12.82 -8.18
N LYS A 53 -9.44 13.74 -8.54
CA LYS A 53 -9.73 14.91 -9.38
C LYS A 53 -9.02 14.77 -10.72
N ASN A 54 -9.61 14.04 -11.65
CA ASN A 54 -9.18 14.13 -13.05
C ASN A 54 -9.91 15.28 -13.73
N LYS A 55 -9.19 16.17 -14.44
CA LYS A 55 -9.77 17.35 -15.11
C LYS A 55 -10.87 17.01 -16.13
N GLU A 56 -10.83 15.84 -16.75
CA GLU A 56 -11.89 15.37 -17.67
C GLU A 56 -13.06 14.72 -16.92
N TYR A 57 -12.78 14.01 -15.82
CA TYR A 57 -13.79 13.31 -15.02
C TYR A 57 -14.42 14.22 -13.96
N SER A 58 -13.67 15.18 -13.43
CA SER A 58 -14.15 16.12 -12.41
C SER A 58 -15.32 16.98 -12.86
N LYS A 59 -15.49 17.18 -14.17
CA LYS A 59 -16.71 17.85 -14.72
C LYS A 59 -18.00 17.05 -14.50
N LYS A 60 -17.91 15.73 -14.19
CA LYS A 60 -19.06 14.86 -13.97
C LYS A 60 -19.24 14.40 -12.52
N LEU A 61 -18.18 14.33 -11.71
CA LEU A 61 -18.19 13.70 -10.40
C LEU A 61 -17.93 14.65 -9.22
N VAL A 62 -17.26 15.76 -9.46
CA VAL A 62 -17.02 16.73 -8.40
C VAL A 62 -18.18 17.71 -8.36
N SER A 63 -19.15 17.44 -7.49
CA SER A 63 -19.89 18.53 -6.86
C SER A 63 -18.84 19.40 -6.15
N ASP A 64 -19.04 20.73 -6.11
CA ASP A 64 -18.27 21.69 -5.30
C ASP A 64 -18.36 21.39 -3.79
N ARG A 65 -18.54 20.12 -3.41
CA ARG A 65 -18.62 19.66 -2.02
C ARG A 65 -17.22 19.65 -1.41
N PRO A 66 -17.07 20.19 -0.22
CA PRO A 66 -15.83 20.02 0.54
C PRO A 66 -15.48 18.53 0.66
N LEU A 67 -14.20 18.17 0.72
CA LEU A 67 -13.74 16.79 0.90
C LEU A 67 -14.41 16.08 2.08
N SER A 68 -14.78 16.85 3.12
CA SER A 68 -15.57 16.38 4.26
C SER A 68 -16.94 15.80 3.90
N GLU A 69 -17.45 16.06 2.70
CA GLU A 69 -18.76 15.58 2.22
C GLU A 69 -18.62 14.59 1.04
N ALA A 70 -17.41 14.38 0.52
CA ALA A 70 -17.16 13.41 -0.52
C ALA A 70 -17.22 11.97 0.06
N ASN A 71 -17.75 11.03 -0.71
CA ASN A 71 -17.64 9.62 -0.34
C ASN A 71 -16.16 9.21 -0.37
N PHE A 72 -15.68 8.60 0.71
CA PHE A 72 -14.29 8.14 0.82
C PHE A 72 -13.91 7.13 -0.28
N TYR A 73 -14.87 6.32 -0.73
CA TYR A 73 -14.74 5.44 -1.87
C TYR A 73 -15.75 5.82 -2.95
N SER A 74 -15.32 5.86 -4.22
CA SER A 74 -16.18 6.01 -5.40
C SER A 74 -15.79 4.93 -6.42
N PRO A 75 -16.73 4.08 -6.85
CA PRO A 75 -16.51 3.12 -7.93
C PRO A 75 -16.08 3.82 -9.22
N GLU A 76 -16.73 4.94 -9.56
CA GLU A 76 -16.45 5.71 -10.77
C GLU A 76 -15.07 6.38 -10.70
N GLY A 77 -14.68 6.88 -9.51
CA GLY A 77 -13.35 7.43 -9.28
C GLY A 77 -12.29 6.33 -9.37
N PHE A 78 -12.57 5.14 -8.84
CA PHE A 78 -11.66 4.01 -8.90
C PHE A 78 -11.48 3.50 -10.34
N ASP A 79 -12.57 3.33 -11.08
CA ASP A 79 -12.52 2.98 -12.51
C ASP A 79 -11.70 4.00 -13.30
N ALA A 80 -11.96 5.30 -13.12
CA ALA A 80 -11.24 6.36 -13.81
C ALA A 80 -9.71 6.29 -13.54
N ILE A 81 -9.30 6.05 -12.30
CA ILE A 81 -7.89 5.87 -11.94
C ILE A 81 -7.30 4.66 -12.68
N ILE A 82 -8.00 3.53 -12.68
CA ILE A 82 -7.54 2.30 -13.35
C ILE A 82 -7.41 2.53 -14.85
N GLN A 83 -8.40 3.13 -15.51
CA GLN A 83 -8.34 3.38 -16.96
C GLN A 83 -7.23 4.36 -17.33
N SER A 84 -7.04 5.42 -16.53
CA SER A 84 -5.95 6.38 -16.74
C SER A 84 -4.57 5.72 -16.55
N ALA A 85 -4.38 4.92 -15.51
CA ALA A 85 -3.15 4.18 -15.28
C ALA A 85 -2.85 3.18 -16.41
N LYS A 86 -3.88 2.48 -16.91
CA LYS A 86 -3.76 1.57 -18.07
C LYS A 86 -3.32 2.29 -19.34
N ALA A 87 -3.86 3.47 -19.58
CA ALA A 87 -3.44 4.29 -20.72
C ALA A 87 -1.96 4.68 -20.66
N ILE A 88 -1.39 4.87 -19.45
CA ILE A 88 0.03 5.15 -19.24
C ILE A 88 0.88 3.85 -19.34
N ALA A 89 0.43 2.78 -18.69
CA ALA A 89 1.15 1.52 -18.60
C ALA A 89 1.21 0.76 -19.94
N GLY A 90 0.25 1.01 -20.84
CA GLY A 90 0.12 0.27 -22.11
C GLY A 90 -0.32 -1.18 -21.87
N ASP A 91 0.47 -2.14 -22.33
CA ASP A 91 0.23 -3.59 -22.19
C ASP A 91 0.79 -4.20 -20.91
N LYS A 92 1.43 -3.38 -20.06
CA LYS A 92 2.04 -3.84 -18.82
C LYS A 92 0.99 -4.06 -17.72
N PRO A 93 1.17 -5.08 -16.85
CA PRO A 93 0.22 -5.37 -15.79
C PRO A 93 0.18 -4.26 -14.73
N LEU A 94 -1.03 -4.07 -14.18
CA LEU A 94 -1.31 -3.15 -13.07
C LEU A 94 -1.94 -3.91 -11.90
N ALA A 95 -1.62 -3.49 -10.69
CA ALA A 95 -2.24 -4.00 -9.48
C ALA A 95 -3.11 -2.95 -8.77
N ALA A 96 -4.07 -3.41 -7.99
CA ALA A 96 -4.81 -2.61 -7.03
C ALA A 96 -4.54 -3.12 -5.61
N ASN A 97 -4.24 -2.20 -4.68
CA ASN A 97 -4.17 -2.50 -3.25
C ASN A 97 -5.53 -2.18 -2.61
N ILE A 98 -6.15 -3.20 -2.01
CA ILE A 98 -7.45 -3.11 -1.36
C ILE A 98 -7.33 -3.60 0.07
N LEU A 99 -7.61 -2.72 1.04
CA LEU A 99 -7.53 -3.06 2.46
C LEU A 99 -8.67 -4.00 2.85
N TYR A 100 -8.38 -5.14 3.49
CA TYR A 100 -9.41 -6.07 3.96
C TYR A 100 -10.33 -5.45 5.02
N ALA A 101 -9.82 -4.51 5.80
CA ALA A 101 -10.53 -3.84 6.88
C ALA A 101 -11.51 -2.74 6.43
N ILE A 102 -11.57 -2.38 5.14
CA ILE A 102 -12.55 -1.39 4.68
C ILE A 102 -13.96 -1.99 4.71
N ASN A 103 -14.93 -1.12 4.98
CA ASN A 103 -16.32 -1.49 4.77
C ASN A 103 -16.54 -1.77 3.28
N ASP A 104 -17.44 -2.70 2.96
CA ASP A 104 -17.73 -3.11 1.58
C ASP A 104 -16.56 -3.72 0.78
N TYR A 105 -15.56 -4.34 1.47
CA TYR A 105 -14.39 -4.96 0.84
C TYR A 105 -14.73 -5.77 -0.42
N GLY A 106 -15.72 -6.65 -0.33
CA GLY A 106 -16.10 -7.50 -1.46
C GLY A 106 -16.64 -6.73 -2.67
N ARG A 107 -17.28 -5.57 -2.45
CA ARG A 107 -17.69 -4.67 -3.53
C ARG A 107 -16.49 -4.05 -4.20
N VAL A 108 -15.55 -3.50 -3.44
CA VAL A 108 -14.35 -2.86 -3.98
C VAL A 108 -13.51 -3.84 -4.80
N VAL A 109 -13.42 -5.11 -4.37
CA VAL A 109 -12.75 -6.17 -5.13
C VAL A 109 -13.45 -6.42 -6.47
N ARG A 110 -14.79 -6.51 -6.48
CA ARG A 110 -15.56 -6.69 -7.73
C ARG A 110 -15.42 -5.49 -8.66
N ASP A 111 -15.54 -4.27 -8.14
CA ASP A 111 -15.37 -3.04 -8.93
C ASP A 111 -13.98 -3.00 -9.59
N ALA A 112 -12.91 -3.42 -8.88
CA ALA A 112 -11.57 -3.56 -9.46
C ALA A 112 -11.51 -4.58 -10.62
N CYS A 113 -12.14 -5.74 -10.44
CA CYS A 113 -12.21 -6.76 -11.49
C CYS A 113 -12.99 -6.27 -12.72
N GLU A 114 -14.13 -5.60 -12.51
CA GLU A 114 -14.96 -5.03 -13.57
C GLU A 114 -14.22 -3.93 -14.36
N SER A 115 -13.38 -3.13 -13.67
CA SER A 115 -12.51 -2.13 -14.29
C SER A 115 -11.30 -2.76 -15.01
N GLY A 116 -11.14 -4.08 -14.95
CA GLY A 116 -10.12 -4.84 -15.67
C GLY A 116 -8.73 -4.78 -15.03
N ILE A 117 -8.64 -4.72 -13.71
CA ILE A 117 -7.34 -4.84 -13.02
C ILE A 117 -6.73 -6.23 -13.21
N ASP A 118 -5.39 -6.32 -13.28
CA ASP A 118 -4.69 -7.57 -13.52
C ASP A 118 -4.38 -8.33 -12.23
N ILE A 119 -4.03 -7.61 -11.16
CA ILE A 119 -3.57 -8.17 -9.90
C ILE A 119 -4.26 -7.44 -8.73
N ILE A 120 -4.72 -8.17 -7.73
CA ILE A 120 -5.25 -7.58 -6.49
C ILE A 120 -4.34 -7.96 -5.33
N ILE A 121 -3.84 -6.94 -4.61
CA ILE A 121 -3.00 -7.08 -3.42
C ILE A 121 -3.84 -6.68 -2.21
N THR A 122 -3.96 -7.54 -1.20
CA THR A 122 -4.81 -7.29 -0.03
C THR A 122 -4.06 -7.49 1.28
N GLY A 123 -4.07 -6.44 2.10
CA GLY A 123 -3.54 -6.42 3.47
C GLY A 123 -4.55 -5.86 4.47
N ALA A 124 -4.09 -5.44 5.64
CA ALA A 124 -4.90 -4.95 6.75
C ALA A 124 -5.94 -5.98 7.22
N GLY A 125 -5.51 -7.21 7.44
CA GLY A 125 -6.28 -8.36 7.87
C GLY A 125 -5.96 -9.61 7.06
N LEU A 126 -6.60 -10.75 7.38
CA LEU A 126 -6.41 -12.00 6.66
C LEU A 126 -7.54 -12.19 5.64
N PRO A 127 -7.29 -12.00 4.32
CA PRO A 127 -8.33 -12.03 3.30
C PRO A 127 -8.73 -13.47 2.93
N THR A 128 -9.28 -14.20 3.90
CA THR A 128 -9.57 -15.65 3.80
C THR A 128 -10.71 -15.99 2.84
N ASN A 129 -11.45 -14.98 2.35
CA ASN A 129 -12.56 -15.10 1.40
C ASN A 129 -12.35 -14.26 0.12
N MET A 130 -11.14 -13.77 -0.12
CA MET A 130 -10.84 -12.97 -1.31
C MET A 130 -11.21 -13.66 -2.65
N PRO A 131 -10.97 -14.98 -2.85
CA PRO A 131 -11.35 -15.65 -4.10
C PRO A 131 -12.87 -15.65 -4.38
N GLU A 132 -13.71 -15.55 -3.35
CA GLU A 132 -15.17 -15.46 -3.50
C GLU A 132 -15.60 -14.22 -4.31
N PHE A 133 -14.90 -13.13 -4.14
CA PHE A 133 -15.23 -11.86 -4.79
C PHE A 133 -14.66 -11.72 -6.20
N THR A 134 -13.79 -12.64 -6.60
CA THR A 134 -13.19 -12.69 -7.94
C THR A 134 -13.72 -13.85 -8.78
N GLU A 135 -14.84 -14.47 -8.35
CA GLU A 135 -15.54 -15.46 -9.14
C GLU A 135 -15.98 -14.84 -10.48
N GLY A 136 -15.68 -15.52 -11.59
CA GLY A 136 -15.91 -14.99 -12.94
C GLY A 136 -14.71 -14.23 -13.55
N TYR A 137 -13.66 -13.96 -12.75
CA TYR A 137 -12.44 -13.29 -13.19
C TYR A 137 -11.19 -14.17 -12.95
N PRO A 138 -11.08 -15.35 -13.60
CA PRO A 138 -10.02 -16.33 -13.33
C PRO A 138 -8.61 -15.81 -13.64
N ASP A 139 -8.53 -14.81 -14.49
CA ASP A 139 -7.28 -14.19 -14.92
C ASP A 139 -6.72 -13.19 -13.92
N VAL A 140 -7.52 -12.72 -12.97
CA VAL A 140 -7.06 -11.79 -11.94
C VAL A 140 -6.22 -12.55 -10.91
N ALA A 141 -4.95 -12.15 -10.78
CA ALA A 141 -4.04 -12.72 -9.81
C ALA A 141 -4.31 -12.16 -8.40
N LEU A 142 -4.22 -13.03 -7.38
CA LEU A 142 -4.55 -12.70 -5.99
C LEU A 142 -3.33 -12.82 -5.08
N VAL A 143 -3.00 -11.72 -4.42
CA VAL A 143 -1.77 -11.57 -3.63
C VAL A 143 -2.13 -11.08 -2.21
N PRO A 144 -2.18 -11.93 -1.20
CA PRO A 144 -2.34 -11.49 0.18
C PRO A 144 -1.04 -10.90 0.74
N ILE A 145 -1.17 -9.96 1.68
CA ILE A 145 -0.08 -9.46 2.51
C ILE A 145 -0.12 -10.17 3.86
N VAL A 146 1.00 -10.71 4.31
CA VAL A 146 1.15 -11.42 5.59
C VAL A 146 2.36 -10.91 6.36
N SER A 147 2.35 -11.11 7.68
CA SER A 147 3.49 -10.79 8.56
C SER A 147 4.13 -12.06 9.17
N SER A 148 3.74 -13.25 8.72
CA SER A 148 4.28 -14.52 9.21
C SER A 148 3.90 -15.72 8.34
N ALA A 149 4.69 -16.80 8.40
CA ALA A 149 4.40 -18.10 7.79
C ALA A 149 3.05 -18.68 8.29
N LYS A 150 2.71 -18.49 9.58
CA LYS A 150 1.43 -18.90 10.13
C LYS A 150 0.24 -18.24 9.44
N ALA A 151 0.34 -16.95 9.14
CA ALA A 151 -0.71 -16.21 8.43
C ALA A 151 -0.88 -16.75 7.00
N LEU A 152 0.21 -16.98 6.26
CA LEU A 152 0.17 -17.59 4.93
C LEU A 152 -0.49 -18.97 4.97
N LYS A 153 -0.08 -19.84 5.89
CA LYS A 153 -0.66 -21.18 6.08
C LYS A 153 -2.16 -21.16 6.30
N ILE A 154 -2.67 -20.20 7.08
CA ILE A 154 -4.12 -20.04 7.32
C ILE A 154 -4.84 -19.69 6.03
N ILE A 155 -4.31 -18.73 5.26
CA ILE A 155 -4.89 -18.30 3.98
C ILE A 155 -4.89 -19.49 3.00
N CYS A 156 -3.75 -20.13 2.76
CA CYS A 156 -3.62 -21.24 1.82
C CYS A 156 -4.58 -22.39 2.17
N LYS A 157 -4.64 -22.81 3.44
CA LYS A 157 -5.57 -23.85 3.89
C LYS A 157 -7.03 -23.48 3.62
N ARG A 158 -7.42 -22.22 3.91
CA ARG A 158 -8.81 -21.78 3.72
C ARG A 158 -9.16 -21.65 2.24
N TRP A 159 -8.30 -21.05 1.44
CA TRP A 159 -8.53 -20.90 0.01
C TRP A 159 -8.56 -22.25 -0.69
N LYS A 160 -7.60 -23.14 -0.41
CA LYS A 160 -7.60 -24.50 -0.99
C LYS A 160 -8.86 -25.28 -0.65
N LYS A 161 -9.31 -25.22 0.63
CA LYS A 161 -10.50 -25.95 1.07
C LYS A 161 -11.81 -25.44 0.48
N ARG A 162 -11.94 -24.10 0.31
CA ARG A 162 -13.22 -23.47 -0.09
C ARG A 162 -13.34 -23.21 -1.57
N TYR A 163 -12.22 -22.88 -2.21
CA TYR A 163 -12.20 -22.34 -3.57
C TYR A 163 -11.28 -23.11 -4.51
N ASP A 164 -10.65 -24.18 -4.01
CA ASP A 164 -9.63 -24.97 -4.74
C ASP A 164 -8.53 -24.10 -5.36
N ARG A 165 -8.16 -23.01 -4.68
CA ARG A 165 -7.17 -22.01 -5.12
C ARG A 165 -6.10 -21.81 -4.05
N VAL A 166 -4.92 -21.36 -4.48
CA VAL A 166 -3.85 -20.82 -3.61
C VAL A 166 -3.49 -19.42 -4.10
N PRO A 167 -2.78 -18.59 -3.31
CA PRO A 167 -2.28 -17.30 -3.77
C PRO A 167 -1.37 -17.40 -5.00
N ASP A 168 -1.45 -16.43 -5.90
CA ASP A 168 -0.58 -16.34 -7.08
C ASP A 168 0.80 -15.74 -6.73
N ALA A 169 0.91 -15.02 -5.64
CA ALA A 169 2.11 -14.58 -4.93
C ALA A 169 1.72 -14.19 -3.50
N VAL A 170 2.69 -13.91 -2.64
CA VAL A 170 2.46 -13.39 -1.29
C VAL A 170 3.44 -12.27 -0.99
N VAL A 171 2.94 -11.17 -0.42
CA VAL A 171 3.80 -10.14 0.16
C VAL A 171 4.03 -10.46 1.64
N VAL A 172 5.29 -10.55 2.08
CA VAL A 172 5.65 -10.61 3.50
C VAL A 172 6.12 -9.23 3.95
N GLU A 173 5.42 -8.67 4.93
CA GLU A 173 5.68 -7.30 5.38
C GLU A 173 6.21 -7.29 6.81
N GLY A 174 7.42 -6.71 6.95
CA GLY A 174 8.08 -6.48 8.23
C GLY A 174 7.72 -5.13 8.87
N PRO A 175 8.08 -4.93 10.15
CA PRO A 175 7.67 -3.76 10.95
C PRO A 175 8.36 -2.45 10.59
N LYS A 176 9.26 -2.43 9.60
CA LYS A 176 9.89 -1.21 9.09
C LYS A 176 9.10 -0.55 7.95
N SER A 177 7.90 -1.06 7.63
CA SER A 177 7.01 -0.47 6.62
C SER A 177 6.40 0.85 7.09
N GLY A 178 5.97 1.68 6.15
CA GLY A 178 5.17 2.87 6.44
C GLY A 178 3.68 2.55 6.62
N GLY A 179 2.98 3.38 7.38
CA GLY A 179 1.57 3.17 7.67
C GLY A 179 1.31 2.08 8.70
N HIS A 180 0.15 1.44 8.61
CA HIS A 180 -0.31 0.48 9.62
C HIS A 180 0.50 -0.82 9.61
N GLN A 181 0.86 -1.26 10.82
CA GLN A 181 1.67 -2.45 11.01
C GLN A 181 0.81 -3.71 11.14
N GLY A 182 1.33 -4.85 10.68
CA GLY A 182 0.76 -6.17 10.96
C GLY A 182 1.15 -6.75 12.34
N PHE A 183 1.72 -5.92 13.20
CA PHE A 183 2.30 -6.24 14.51
C PHE A 183 1.77 -5.29 15.58
N THR A 184 1.74 -5.74 16.84
CA THR A 184 1.52 -4.84 17.97
C THR A 184 2.74 -3.94 18.17
N TYR A 185 2.58 -2.87 18.95
CA TYR A 185 3.66 -1.91 19.23
C TYR A 185 4.94 -2.61 19.76
N GLU A 186 4.76 -3.55 20.68
CA GLU A 186 5.88 -4.31 21.25
C GLU A 186 6.49 -5.28 20.22
N GLN A 187 5.65 -5.94 19.44
CA GLN A 187 6.10 -6.88 18.40
C GLN A 187 6.92 -6.20 17.31
N CYS A 188 6.65 -4.92 16.99
CA CYS A 188 7.44 -4.16 16.02
C CYS A 188 8.93 -4.04 16.40
N LYS A 189 9.25 -4.15 17.70
CA LYS A 189 10.61 -4.02 18.24
C LYS A 189 11.37 -5.34 18.33
N LEU A 190 10.67 -6.47 18.22
CA LEU A 190 11.28 -7.78 18.37
C LEU A 190 12.12 -8.13 17.15
N GLU A 191 13.32 -8.64 17.40
CA GLU A 191 14.26 -9.07 16.37
C GLU A 191 13.68 -10.17 15.48
N GLU A 192 12.95 -11.12 16.07
CA GLU A 192 12.31 -12.22 15.36
C GLU A 192 11.24 -11.79 14.36
N ASN A 193 10.69 -10.58 14.48
CA ASN A 193 9.69 -10.02 13.58
C ASN A 193 10.29 -9.11 12.49
N GLN A 194 11.60 -8.84 12.54
CA GLN A 194 12.24 -8.07 11.48
C GLN A 194 12.16 -8.81 10.15
N LEU A 195 12.07 -8.06 9.04
CA LEU A 195 11.87 -8.62 7.70
C LEU A 195 12.90 -9.71 7.39
N GLU A 196 14.15 -9.47 7.76
CA GLU A 196 15.29 -10.36 7.58
C GLU A 196 15.07 -11.74 8.22
N ASN A 197 14.26 -11.82 9.27
CA ASN A 197 13.99 -13.05 10.03
C ASN A 197 12.65 -13.73 9.65
N ILE A 198 11.71 -12.99 9.06
CA ILE A 198 10.40 -13.55 8.68
C ILE A 198 10.33 -14.02 7.23
N VAL A 199 11.20 -13.51 6.33
CA VAL A 199 11.19 -13.89 4.90
C VAL A 199 11.43 -15.39 4.71
N GLY A 200 12.52 -15.94 5.27
CA GLY A 200 12.87 -17.36 5.14
C GLY A 200 11.73 -18.30 5.54
N PRO A 201 11.18 -18.20 6.75
CA PRO A 201 10.01 -18.99 7.18
C PRO A 201 8.79 -18.87 6.26
N VAL A 202 8.53 -17.69 5.65
CA VAL A 202 7.42 -17.52 4.70
C VAL A 202 7.75 -18.20 3.37
N VAL A 203 9.00 -18.15 2.90
CA VAL A 203 9.45 -18.87 1.68
C VAL A 203 9.30 -20.39 1.87
N GLU A 204 9.70 -20.92 3.02
CA GLU A 204 9.53 -22.34 3.34
C GLU A 204 8.05 -22.76 3.35
N GLU A 205 7.17 -21.97 3.97
CA GLU A 205 5.73 -22.27 3.96
C GLU A 205 5.15 -22.15 2.54
N ALA A 206 5.55 -21.15 1.75
CA ALA A 206 5.11 -20.94 0.37
C ALA A 206 5.45 -22.13 -0.54
N ALA A 207 6.62 -22.74 -0.35
CA ALA A 207 7.06 -23.93 -1.10
C ALA A 207 6.13 -25.14 -0.90
N LEU A 208 5.48 -25.27 0.26
CA LEU A 208 4.53 -26.35 0.55
C LEU A 208 3.21 -26.24 -0.24
N TRP A 209 2.95 -25.07 -0.85
CA TRP A 209 1.70 -24.76 -1.56
C TRP A 209 1.87 -24.59 -3.08
N GLY A 210 2.99 -25.02 -3.65
CA GLY A 210 3.26 -24.93 -5.09
C GLY A 210 4.25 -23.85 -5.47
N ASP A 211 5.22 -23.58 -4.60
CA ASP A 211 6.30 -22.60 -4.81
C ASP A 211 5.78 -21.18 -5.10
N ILE A 212 4.82 -20.74 -4.27
CA ILE A 212 4.23 -19.41 -4.36
C ILE A 212 5.33 -18.33 -4.27
N PRO A 213 5.46 -17.40 -5.24
CA PRO A 213 6.45 -16.34 -5.17
C PRO A 213 6.27 -15.46 -3.92
N VAL A 214 7.36 -15.23 -3.18
CA VAL A 214 7.38 -14.36 -2.01
C VAL A 214 7.99 -13.01 -2.37
N ILE A 215 7.29 -11.93 -2.01
CA ILE A 215 7.68 -10.55 -2.25
C ILE A 215 7.97 -9.92 -0.87
N ALA A 216 9.22 -9.50 -0.62
CA ALA A 216 9.63 -8.94 0.66
C ALA A 216 9.31 -7.44 0.74
N ALA A 217 8.71 -6.99 1.86
CA ALA A 217 8.28 -5.60 2.06
C ALA A 217 8.62 -5.09 3.47
N GLY A 218 8.88 -3.78 3.58
CA GLY A 218 9.13 -3.11 4.86
C GLY A 218 10.62 -2.88 5.17
N GLY A 219 11.09 -1.67 4.87
CA GLY A 219 12.47 -1.25 5.12
C GLY A 219 13.43 -1.40 3.94
N VAL A 220 13.01 -2.02 2.84
CA VAL A 220 13.81 -2.10 1.61
C VAL A 220 13.93 -0.71 0.98
N TRP A 221 15.17 -0.28 0.66
CA TRP A 221 15.46 1.07 0.20
C TRP A 221 16.30 1.15 -1.07
N ASP A 222 17.33 0.34 -1.18
CA ASP A 222 18.29 0.35 -2.27
C ASP A 222 18.56 -1.06 -2.84
N LYS A 223 19.45 -1.13 -3.82
CA LYS A 223 19.80 -2.39 -4.49
C LYS A 223 20.37 -3.43 -3.53
N SER A 224 21.17 -3.02 -2.55
CA SER A 224 21.76 -3.97 -1.59
C SER A 224 20.70 -4.62 -0.70
N ASP A 225 19.67 -3.86 -0.30
CA ASP A 225 18.54 -4.40 0.44
C ASP A 225 17.74 -5.40 -0.42
N ILE A 226 17.58 -5.11 -1.73
CA ILE A 226 16.91 -6.02 -2.67
C ILE A 226 17.71 -7.33 -2.80
N GLU A 227 19.03 -7.23 -2.99
CA GLU A 227 19.91 -8.39 -3.08
C GLU A 227 19.89 -9.24 -1.81
N ASP A 228 19.86 -8.62 -0.62
CA ASP A 228 19.73 -9.34 0.65
C ASP A 228 18.41 -10.10 0.73
N MET A 229 17.28 -9.47 0.42
CA MET A 229 15.97 -10.16 0.45
C MET A 229 15.90 -11.31 -0.55
N MET A 230 16.45 -11.13 -1.75
CA MET A 230 16.52 -12.20 -2.74
C MET A 230 17.43 -13.35 -2.31
N SER A 231 18.54 -13.07 -1.63
CA SER A 231 19.41 -14.10 -1.08
C SER A 231 18.73 -14.98 -0.03
N ARG A 232 17.68 -14.44 0.63
CA ARG A 232 16.82 -15.15 1.60
C ARG A 232 15.67 -15.90 0.96
N GLY A 233 15.58 -15.91 -0.38
CA GLY A 233 14.59 -16.65 -1.16
C GLY A 233 13.39 -15.83 -1.64
N ALA A 234 13.33 -14.53 -1.38
CA ALA A 234 12.32 -13.68 -2.01
C ALA A 234 12.52 -13.66 -3.54
N ARG A 235 11.41 -13.58 -4.29
CA ARG A 235 11.41 -13.48 -5.75
C ARG A 235 11.26 -12.03 -6.24
N GLY A 236 10.97 -11.10 -5.33
CA GLY A 236 10.85 -9.67 -5.58
C GLY A 236 10.71 -8.90 -4.28
N VAL A 237 10.64 -7.59 -4.38
CA VAL A 237 10.45 -6.68 -3.24
C VAL A 237 9.29 -5.73 -3.47
N GLN A 238 8.66 -5.30 -2.36
CA GLN A 238 7.67 -4.21 -2.41
C GLN A 238 8.20 -3.01 -1.62
N MET A 239 8.14 -1.83 -2.24
CA MET A 239 8.63 -0.57 -1.70
C MET A 239 7.56 0.51 -1.84
N GLY A 240 7.23 1.21 -0.76
CA GLY A 240 6.29 2.34 -0.79
C GLY A 240 7.04 3.68 -0.73
N THR A 241 7.58 4.02 0.43
CA THR A 241 8.16 5.33 0.75
C THR A 241 9.20 5.81 -0.27
N ARG A 242 10.00 4.90 -0.83
CA ARG A 242 11.01 5.24 -1.83
C ARG A 242 10.41 5.84 -3.09
N PHE A 243 9.20 5.39 -3.50
CA PHE A 243 8.47 5.90 -4.67
C PHE A 243 7.79 7.24 -4.43
N ILE A 244 7.60 7.68 -3.17
CA ILE A 244 7.10 9.03 -2.88
C ILE A 244 8.09 10.09 -3.40
N GLY A 245 9.38 9.77 -3.45
CA GLY A 245 10.44 10.60 -3.99
C GLY A 245 10.50 10.63 -5.51
N THR A 246 9.38 10.45 -6.21
CA THR A 246 9.34 10.54 -7.67
C THR A 246 8.47 11.70 -8.15
N TYR A 247 8.78 12.21 -9.35
CA TYR A 247 7.96 13.24 -9.99
C TYR A 247 6.55 12.73 -10.25
N GLU A 248 6.41 11.46 -10.64
CA GLU A 248 5.15 10.81 -11.00
C GLU A 248 4.27 10.42 -9.80
N CYS A 249 4.82 10.44 -8.58
CA CYS A 249 4.01 10.24 -7.38
C CYS A 249 2.87 11.27 -7.34
N ASP A 250 1.62 10.81 -7.21
CA ASP A 250 0.40 11.63 -7.26
C ASP A 250 0.22 12.54 -6.05
N ALA A 251 1.03 12.36 -5.00
CA ALA A 251 0.96 13.14 -3.78
C ALA A 251 1.29 14.63 -3.99
N HIS A 252 0.67 15.50 -3.19
CA HIS A 252 0.97 16.93 -3.16
C HIS A 252 2.46 17.18 -2.86
N ALA A 253 3.03 18.24 -3.44
CA ALA A 253 4.44 18.61 -3.25
C ALA A 253 4.84 18.76 -1.77
N ASN A 254 3.94 19.25 -0.92
CA ASN A 254 4.16 19.37 0.52
C ASN A 254 4.40 18.02 1.19
N LEU A 255 3.72 16.93 0.76
CA LEU A 255 3.97 15.59 1.28
C LEU A 255 5.38 15.13 0.96
N LYS A 256 5.82 15.33 -0.31
CA LYS A 256 7.20 15.03 -0.71
C LYS A 256 8.21 15.84 0.09
N LYS A 257 7.91 17.13 0.35
CA LYS A 257 8.75 18.01 1.16
C LYS A 257 8.87 17.54 2.62
N VAL A 258 7.78 17.06 3.24
CA VAL A 258 7.83 16.50 4.60
C VAL A 258 8.85 15.36 4.70
N LEU A 259 8.91 14.50 3.69
CA LEU A 259 9.89 13.39 3.66
C LEU A 259 11.32 13.86 3.36
N LEU A 260 11.49 14.86 2.46
CA LEU A 260 12.81 15.44 2.17
C LEU A 260 13.43 16.14 3.39
N ASP A 261 12.59 16.76 4.23
CA ASP A 261 13.02 17.48 5.42
C ASP A 261 13.17 16.55 6.65
N ALA A 262 12.58 15.33 6.61
CA ALA A 262 12.53 14.42 7.75
C ALA A 262 13.92 13.90 8.12
N LYS A 263 14.21 13.87 9.43
CA LYS A 263 15.36 13.23 9.99
C LYS A 263 15.00 11.85 10.54
N LYS A 264 15.99 11.04 10.86
CA LYS A 264 15.78 9.68 11.38
C LYS A 264 14.92 9.66 12.65
N GLU A 265 15.15 10.62 13.54
CA GLU A 265 14.40 10.79 14.79
C GLU A 265 12.95 11.23 14.60
N ASP A 266 12.61 11.76 13.44
CA ASP A 266 11.24 12.17 13.12
C ASP A 266 10.36 10.99 12.68
N ILE A 267 10.96 9.84 12.30
CA ILE A 267 10.21 8.65 11.93
C ILE A 267 9.86 7.84 13.17
N GLN A 268 8.56 7.69 13.44
CA GLN A 268 8.09 7.08 14.68
C GLN A 268 6.87 6.17 14.49
N LEU A 269 6.69 5.21 15.41
CA LEU A 269 5.44 4.49 15.58
C LEU A 269 4.47 5.34 16.41
N MET A 270 3.21 5.38 15.98
CA MET A 270 2.11 6.10 16.64
C MET A 270 0.88 5.23 16.79
N SER A 271 0.03 5.54 17.75
CA SER A 271 -1.29 4.91 17.90
C SER A 271 -2.20 5.28 16.73
N SER A 272 -3.04 4.35 16.29
CA SER A 272 -3.99 4.59 15.22
C SER A 272 -5.40 4.10 15.57
N PRO A 273 -6.44 4.78 15.06
CA PRO A 273 -7.83 4.39 15.27
C PRO A 273 -8.21 3.00 14.74
N VAL A 274 -7.34 2.36 13.98
CA VAL A 274 -7.58 1.01 13.44
C VAL A 274 -7.06 -0.12 14.35
N GLY A 275 -6.60 0.20 15.56
CA GLY A 275 -6.23 -0.78 16.60
C GLY A 275 -4.81 -1.32 16.50
N TYR A 276 -4.08 -1.08 15.41
CA TYR A 276 -2.66 -1.40 15.26
C TYR A 276 -1.83 -0.12 15.16
N PRO A 277 -0.56 -0.12 15.57
CA PRO A 277 0.29 1.05 15.41
C PRO A 277 0.50 1.37 13.93
N ALA A 278 0.78 2.63 13.65
CA ALA A 278 1.18 3.08 12.33
C ALA A 278 2.54 3.78 12.39
N GLN A 279 3.32 3.68 11.32
CA GLN A 279 4.60 4.34 11.24
C GLN A 279 4.56 5.52 10.26
N GLY A 280 5.06 6.66 10.72
CA GLY A 280 5.04 7.89 9.93
C GLY A 280 5.98 8.95 10.46
N VAL A 281 5.88 10.14 9.90
CA VAL A 281 6.69 11.30 10.27
C VAL A 281 6.03 12.05 11.42
N ARG A 282 6.82 12.45 12.40
CA ARG A 282 6.40 13.37 13.47
C ARG A 282 6.10 14.75 12.88
N THR A 283 4.91 15.27 13.13
CA THR A 283 4.42 16.55 12.60
C THR A 283 3.63 17.31 13.65
N ALA A 284 3.16 18.51 13.31
CA ALA A 284 2.28 19.28 14.18
C ALA A 284 1.04 18.48 14.63
N LEU A 285 0.44 17.68 13.75
CA LEU A 285 -0.68 16.80 14.10
C LEU A 285 -0.31 15.84 15.23
N THR A 286 0.82 15.12 15.11
CA THR A 286 1.22 14.13 16.11
C THR A 286 1.48 14.77 17.46
N GLU A 287 2.06 15.98 17.47
CA GLU A 287 2.27 16.76 18.70
C GLU A 287 0.97 17.23 19.33
N MET A 288 0.00 17.67 18.51
CA MET A 288 -1.35 18.03 19.03
C MET A 288 -2.06 16.82 19.63
N VAL A 289 -1.96 15.65 18.98
CA VAL A 289 -2.57 14.41 19.48
C VAL A 289 -1.93 13.97 20.81
N GLU A 290 -0.61 14.04 20.96
CA GLU A 290 0.10 13.76 22.21
C GLU A 290 -0.36 14.67 23.35
N LYS A 291 -0.63 15.95 23.05
CA LYS A 291 -1.14 16.95 24.02
C LYS A 291 -2.65 16.87 24.25
N ARG A 292 -3.37 16.00 23.53
CA ARG A 292 -4.84 15.93 23.52
C ARG A 292 -5.52 17.21 22.99
N GLU A 293 -4.84 17.91 22.11
CA GLU A 293 -5.29 19.16 21.45
C GLU A 293 -5.63 18.90 19.96
N GLY A 294 -5.80 17.64 19.59
CA GLY A 294 -6.10 17.24 18.21
C GLY A 294 -7.40 17.84 17.68
N PRO A 295 -7.57 17.92 16.35
CA PRO A 295 -8.74 18.52 15.74
C PRO A 295 -10.03 17.76 16.08
N ALA A 296 -11.16 18.47 16.09
CA ALA A 296 -12.47 17.90 16.38
C ALA A 296 -12.80 16.73 15.42
N ILE A 297 -13.35 15.65 15.96
CA ILE A 297 -13.62 14.41 15.23
C ILE A 297 -15.12 14.29 14.95
N LYS A 298 -15.47 14.23 13.65
CA LYS A 298 -16.80 13.91 13.18
C LYS A 298 -16.69 12.86 12.08
N CYS A 299 -17.07 11.62 12.39
CA CYS A 299 -17.06 10.56 11.38
C CYS A 299 -18.19 10.75 10.38
N ILE A 300 -17.84 10.91 9.12
CA ILE A 300 -18.78 11.01 8.00
C ILE A 300 -18.62 9.87 6.98
N SER A 301 -17.45 9.20 6.96
CA SER A 301 -17.08 8.25 5.91
C SER A 301 -17.38 6.81 6.28
N ASN A 302 -17.44 6.45 7.58
CA ASN A 302 -17.56 5.05 8.01
C ASN A 302 -16.65 4.09 7.20
N CYS A 303 -15.37 4.50 7.03
CA CYS A 303 -14.46 3.94 6.03
C CYS A 303 -13.88 2.57 6.39
N VAL A 304 -13.59 2.34 7.69
CA VAL A 304 -12.94 1.12 8.17
C VAL A 304 -13.67 0.52 9.37
N ALA A 305 -13.87 -0.80 9.34
CA ALA A 305 -14.61 -1.51 10.37
C ALA A 305 -13.99 -1.36 11.78
N PRO A 306 -12.65 -1.45 11.99
CA PRO A 306 -12.06 -1.34 13.33
C PRO A 306 -12.30 0.02 14.01
N CYS A 307 -12.52 1.09 13.27
CA CYS A 307 -12.74 2.42 13.82
C CYS A 307 -14.16 2.62 14.43
N ASN A 308 -15.08 1.68 14.21
CA ASN A 308 -16.44 1.72 14.75
C ASN A 308 -17.12 3.11 14.65
N ARG A 309 -17.22 3.63 13.42
CA ARG A 309 -17.86 4.93 13.12
C ARG A 309 -17.27 6.13 13.88
N GLY A 310 -15.97 6.09 14.13
CA GLY A 310 -15.25 7.20 14.76
C GLY A 310 -15.10 7.08 16.28
N GLU A 311 -15.63 6.07 16.95
CA GLU A 311 -15.45 5.89 18.39
C GLU A 311 -13.96 5.69 18.73
N GLU A 312 -13.25 4.82 17.99
CA GLU A 312 -11.80 4.65 18.16
C GLU A 312 -11.02 5.92 17.81
N ALA A 313 -11.48 6.70 16.83
CA ALA A 313 -10.87 7.99 16.49
C ALA A 313 -10.93 8.96 17.65
N LYS A 314 -12.04 9.00 18.41
CA LYS A 314 -12.18 9.85 19.63
C LYS A 314 -11.21 9.41 20.73
N VAL A 315 -10.95 8.11 20.87
CA VAL A 315 -9.98 7.57 21.85
C VAL A 315 -8.55 7.96 21.48
N VAL A 316 -8.18 7.81 20.21
CA VAL A 316 -6.82 8.11 19.73
C VAL A 316 -6.59 9.60 19.52
N GLY A 317 -7.63 10.37 19.21
CA GLY A 317 -7.56 11.82 19.08
C GLY A 317 -7.50 12.35 17.64
N PHE A 318 -7.68 11.49 16.62
CA PHE A 318 -7.81 11.93 15.22
C PHE A 318 -8.63 10.96 14.37
N CYS A 319 -9.21 11.46 13.28
CA CYS A 319 -9.85 10.66 12.25
C CYS A 319 -8.82 10.29 11.17
N ILE A 320 -8.62 9.00 10.92
CA ILE A 320 -7.62 8.53 9.94
C ILE A 320 -7.93 9.02 8.51
N ALA A 321 -9.19 8.95 8.09
CA ALA A 321 -9.58 9.37 6.75
C ALA A 321 -9.35 10.87 6.52
N ASP A 322 -9.78 11.72 7.47
CA ASP A 322 -9.60 13.17 7.38
C ASP A 322 -8.11 13.55 7.33
N ARG A 323 -7.29 12.95 8.21
CA ARG A 323 -5.86 13.29 8.30
C ARG A 323 -5.07 12.83 7.09
N LEU A 324 -5.44 11.71 6.48
CA LEU A 324 -4.85 11.27 5.21
C LEU A 324 -5.32 12.13 4.04
N SER A 325 -6.57 12.61 4.07
CA SER A 325 -7.08 13.56 3.07
C SER A 325 -6.39 14.92 3.18
N ASP A 326 -6.16 15.41 4.40
CA ASP A 326 -5.37 16.61 4.63
C ASP A 326 -3.94 16.49 4.08
N ALA A 327 -3.31 15.34 4.29
CA ALA A 327 -1.98 15.07 3.72
C ALA A 327 -2.00 15.06 2.18
N TYR A 328 -3.05 14.50 1.58
CA TYR A 328 -3.26 14.52 0.13
C TYR A 328 -3.41 15.95 -0.40
N GLU A 329 -4.10 16.84 0.31
CA GLU A 329 -4.24 18.25 -0.02
C GLU A 329 -3.00 19.10 0.31
N GLY A 330 -2.00 18.49 0.95
CA GLY A 330 -0.75 19.18 1.32
C GLY A 330 -0.87 20.06 2.57
N ASN A 331 -1.86 19.82 3.43
CA ASN A 331 -2.00 20.50 4.71
C ASN A 331 -0.96 20.00 5.71
N LEU A 332 0.02 20.84 6.05
CA LEU A 332 1.12 20.50 6.95
C LEU A 332 0.74 20.54 8.42
N GLU A 333 -0.33 21.23 8.79
CA GLU A 333 -0.76 21.37 10.19
C GLU A 333 -1.50 20.14 10.69
N THR A 334 -2.42 19.61 9.88
CA THR A 334 -3.33 18.54 10.27
C THR A 334 -3.19 17.26 9.47
N GLY A 335 -2.32 17.22 8.46
CA GLY A 335 -2.04 16.05 7.63
C GLY A 335 -1.28 14.96 8.39
N LEU A 336 -1.64 13.69 8.12
CA LEU A 336 -0.95 12.51 8.60
C LEU A 336 -0.05 11.96 7.48
N PHE A 337 1.26 11.95 7.71
CA PHE A 337 2.25 11.57 6.71
C PHE A 337 2.90 10.23 7.08
N PHE A 338 2.50 9.17 6.40
CA PHE A 338 3.10 7.85 6.61
C PHE A 338 4.45 7.72 5.92
N SER A 339 5.35 7.00 6.58
CA SER A 339 6.70 6.72 6.07
C SER A 339 7.22 5.44 6.71
N GLY A 340 7.94 4.60 5.94
CA GLY A 340 8.77 3.55 6.49
C GLY A 340 9.99 4.11 7.21
N THR A 341 10.67 3.25 8.00
CA THR A 341 11.84 3.65 8.81
C THR A 341 12.94 4.32 8.02
N ASN A 342 13.08 4.01 6.73
CA ASN A 342 14.12 4.56 5.84
C ASN A 342 13.72 5.86 5.13
N GLY A 343 12.52 6.43 5.41
CA GLY A 343 12.03 7.63 4.74
C GLY A 343 12.94 8.84 4.86
N TYR A 344 13.66 8.98 5.97
CA TYR A 344 14.66 10.04 6.19
C TYR A 344 15.86 10.01 5.22
N ARG A 345 16.03 8.90 4.47
CA ARG A 345 17.08 8.77 3.45
C ARG A 345 16.69 9.42 2.12
N LEU A 346 15.44 9.88 1.98
CA LEU A 346 14.99 10.61 0.80
C LEU A 346 15.67 11.97 0.76
N ASN A 347 16.46 12.22 -0.27
CA ASN A 347 17.27 13.43 -0.42
C ASN A 347 17.06 14.14 -1.77
N GLU A 348 16.32 13.52 -2.70
CA GLU A 348 16.06 14.05 -4.03
C GLU A 348 14.71 13.56 -4.56
N ILE A 349 14.16 14.29 -5.54
CA ILE A 349 13.00 13.84 -6.32
C ILE A 349 13.52 13.53 -7.73
N ILE A 350 13.29 12.29 -8.17
CA ILE A 350 13.75 11.76 -9.46
C ILE A 350 12.59 11.17 -10.24
N THR A 351 12.79 10.79 -11.50
CA THR A 351 11.76 10.06 -12.24
C THR A 351 11.64 8.61 -11.78
N VAL A 352 10.49 7.98 -12.03
CA VAL A 352 10.30 6.53 -11.81
C VAL A 352 11.34 5.73 -12.58
N GLN A 353 11.65 6.14 -13.82
CA GLN A 353 12.65 5.50 -14.65
C GLN A 353 14.03 5.52 -13.99
N GLU A 354 14.50 6.69 -13.54
CA GLU A 354 15.77 6.85 -12.83
C GLU A 354 15.80 6.02 -11.55
N LEU A 355 14.70 6.04 -10.78
CA LEU A 355 14.60 5.24 -9.55
C LEU A 355 14.74 3.75 -9.84
N LEU A 356 13.97 3.21 -10.78
CA LEU A 356 14.03 1.78 -11.11
C LEU A 356 15.40 1.38 -11.68
N THR A 357 16.07 2.28 -12.41
CA THR A 357 17.45 2.06 -12.87
C THR A 357 18.41 1.97 -11.69
N LYS A 358 18.39 2.94 -10.76
CA LYS A 358 19.22 2.91 -9.54
C LYS A 358 18.97 1.63 -8.72
N LEU A 359 17.71 1.20 -8.58
CA LEU A 359 17.35 0.01 -7.82
C LEU A 359 17.80 -1.31 -8.47
N THR A 360 17.91 -1.36 -9.80
CA THR A 360 18.28 -2.58 -10.51
C THR A 360 19.75 -2.63 -10.93
N GLU A 361 20.34 -1.50 -11.31
CA GLU A 361 21.72 -1.42 -11.82
C GLU A 361 22.70 -0.94 -10.75
N GLY A 362 22.22 -0.19 -9.74
CA GLY A 362 23.00 0.49 -8.73
C GLY A 362 23.24 1.96 -9.09
N GLU A 363 23.77 2.72 -8.12
CA GLU A 363 24.15 4.13 -8.30
C GLU A 363 25.43 4.28 -9.11
#